data_c15931968f72873336ceeaf9850d6f1b
#
_entry.id   c15931968f72873336ceeaf9850d6f1b
#
_cell.length_a   1.000
_cell.length_b   1.000
_cell.length_c   1.000
_cell.angle_alpha   90.00
_cell.angle_beta   90.00
_cell.angle_gamma   90.00
#
_symmetry.space_group_name_H-M   'P 1'
#
loop_
_entity.id
_entity.type
_entity.pdbx_description
1 polymer ?
#
loop_
_entity_poly.entity_id
_entity_poly.type
_entity_poly.pdbx_seq_one_letter_code
_entity_poly.pdbx_strand_id
1 'polypeptide(L)'
;MTTANNTHPAMTRRQLLLAAGAAALPGLQGCAPDPSARSAFAAPPAGMHLRLIGEARLPGAMQFQGTTVGGLSGIDHDPETGLYYLLSDDGSGRNPARFYTARIPFDANGVGQPEITGMTTLRRKDGSAYPGAVQGLGSGDVVDPESMRWRASSRTLLWTSEGNALAGSGPSLNESRPDGVLLRRFVLPPMFDPGLTRGPRSNLSFEGLTLTPDGQTAWVSMEAAMLQDGPVPTVEAPGGPCRLTQFDIASGQALRQLAYIPDAIPRPPQLPSTRADNGISEILMLDADRMLVLERAYMGGHDTATGNSLRLYVIDTRQASNTLGLPALQGAAFEPVRKTLLADFASFVGPGEGKRLDRLDNTEGMTWGPRLAGGNRSLVFISDDNFNSRQVTQLLVFELLRDTP
;
A
#
# COMPACT_ATOMS: atom_id res chain seq x y z
N MET A 1 -7.10 -47.54 23.58
CA MET A 1 -7.97 -46.52 22.94
C MET A 1 -7.22 -45.22 23.03
N THR A 2 -6.47 -44.92 22.00
CA THR A 2 -5.61 -43.72 21.89
C THR A 2 -6.27 -42.77 20.88
N THR A 3 -6.73 -41.65 21.38
CA THR A 3 -7.31 -40.60 20.55
C THR A 3 -6.18 -39.77 19.96
N ALA A 4 -6.04 -39.82 18.64
CA ALA A 4 -5.12 -38.97 17.90
C ALA A 4 -5.72 -37.55 17.73
N ASN A 5 -5.05 -36.55 18.27
CA ASN A 5 -5.33 -35.13 18.02
C ASN A 5 -4.81 -34.75 16.63
N ASN A 6 -5.72 -34.54 15.70
CA ASN A 6 -5.43 -33.95 14.39
C ASN A 6 -5.46 -32.41 14.53
N THR A 7 -4.32 -31.80 14.71
CA THR A 7 -4.15 -30.37 14.53
C THR A 7 -3.88 -30.09 13.05
N HIS A 8 -4.89 -29.61 12.31
CA HIS A 8 -4.70 -29.04 10.99
C HIS A 8 -4.06 -27.63 11.14
N PRO A 9 -2.99 -27.32 10.40
CA PRO A 9 -2.48 -25.96 10.33
C PRO A 9 -3.50 -25.09 9.60
N ALA A 10 -3.81 -23.94 10.18
CA ALA A 10 -4.65 -22.90 9.57
C ALA A 10 -4.00 -22.44 8.24
N MET A 11 -4.70 -22.65 7.14
CA MET A 11 -4.30 -22.13 5.83
C MET A 11 -4.38 -20.62 5.85
N THR A 12 -3.29 -19.96 5.49
CA THR A 12 -3.26 -18.52 5.25
C THR A 12 -4.20 -18.15 4.09
N ARG A 13 -4.89 -17.03 4.19
CA ARG A 13 -5.94 -16.52 3.27
C ARG A 13 -5.55 -16.51 1.77
N ARG A 14 -4.27 -16.58 1.43
CA ARG A 14 -3.75 -16.60 0.05
C ARG A 14 -3.91 -17.94 -0.71
N GLN A 15 -4.36 -19.02 -0.10
CA GLN A 15 -4.36 -20.36 -0.75
C GLN A 15 -5.72 -20.84 -1.30
N LEU A 16 -6.81 -20.09 -1.18
CA LEU A 16 -8.17 -20.59 -1.44
C LEU A 16 -8.80 -20.20 -2.80
N LEU A 17 -8.07 -19.60 -3.74
CA LEU A 17 -8.63 -19.15 -5.02
C LEU A 17 -7.87 -19.72 -6.24
N LEU A 18 -7.91 -21.03 -6.41
CA LEU A 18 -7.51 -21.67 -7.67
C LEU A 18 -8.43 -22.86 -7.97
N ALA A 19 -9.59 -22.60 -8.59
CA ALA A 19 -10.27 -23.53 -9.48
C ALA A 19 -11.45 -22.86 -10.21
N ALA A 20 -11.24 -22.42 -11.46
CA ALA A 20 -12.30 -22.38 -12.48
C ALA A 20 -11.70 -22.11 -13.87
N GLY A 21 -11.67 -23.13 -14.71
CA GLY A 21 -12.14 -23.17 -16.08
C GLY A 21 -11.43 -22.38 -17.16
N ALA A 22 -10.53 -23.04 -17.91
CA ALA A 22 -10.11 -22.60 -19.23
C ALA A 22 -11.19 -23.00 -20.26
N ALA A 23 -11.73 -21.99 -21.00
CA ALA A 23 -12.43 -22.20 -22.26
C ALA A 23 -11.73 -21.39 -23.34
N ALA A 24 -11.21 -22.05 -24.38
CA ALA A 24 -10.54 -21.45 -25.52
C ALA A 24 -11.56 -21.00 -26.58
N LEU A 25 -11.39 -19.82 -27.15
CA LEU A 25 -12.01 -19.34 -28.39
C LEU A 25 -10.94 -18.78 -29.34
N PRO A 26 -11.13 -18.90 -30.67
CA PRO A 26 -10.07 -18.70 -31.66
C PRO A 26 -9.94 -17.24 -32.16
N GLY A 27 -8.73 -16.87 -32.39
CA GLY A 27 -8.10 -15.97 -33.33
C GLY A 27 -8.78 -14.68 -33.82
N LEU A 28 -8.19 -13.54 -33.39
CA LEU A 28 -8.13 -12.31 -34.20
C LEU A 28 -6.66 -11.86 -34.22
N GLN A 29 -6.08 -11.81 -35.43
CA GLN A 29 -4.76 -11.28 -35.68
C GLN A 29 -4.79 -9.76 -35.48
N GLY A 30 -4.21 -9.28 -34.40
CA GLY A 30 -3.96 -7.86 -34.13
C GLY A 30 -2.44 -7.60 -34.23
N CYS A 31 -2.06 -6.52 -34.90
CA CYS A 31 -0.69 -6.06 -35.08
C CYS A 31 0.09 -6.13 -33.79
N ALA A 32 1.23 -6.83 -33.83
CA ALA A 32 2.18 -6.90 -32.72
C ALA A 32 2.77 -5.49 -32.47
N PRO A 33 2.79 -5.00 -31.23
CA PRO A 33 3.54 -3.80 -30.89
C PRO A 33 5.04 -4.08 -30.96
N ASP A 34 5.79 -3.12 -31.46
CA ASP A 34 7.24 -3.11 -31.60
C ASP A 34 7.94 -3.40 -30.24
N PRO A 35 8.75 -4.46 -30.11
CA PRO A 35 9.44 -4.78 -28.86
C PRO A 35 10.55 -3.80 -28.48
N SER A 36 10.78 -2.73 -29.23
CA SER A 36 11.78 -1.71 -28.94
C SER A 36 11.33 -0.55 -28.06
N ALA A 37 10.05 -0.49 -27.68
CA ALA A 37 9.57 0.48 -26.68
C ALA A 37 10.02 0.08 -25.25
N ARG A 38 11.32 0.03 -24.99
CA ARG A 38 11.83 0.19 -23.64
C ARG A 38 11.35 1.55 -23.17
N SER A 39 10.49 1.55 -22.16
CA SER A 39 10.10 2.77 -21.45
C SER A 39 11.38 3.52 -21.09
N ALA A 40 11.67 4.57 -21.84
CA ALA A 40 12.74 5.49 -21.47
C ALA A 40 12.25 6.20 -20.20
N PHE A 41 12.71 5.75 -19.03
CA PHE A 41 12.45 6.45 -17.78
C PHE A 41 12.87 7.90 -17.99
N ALA A 42 11.92 8.82 -17.83
CA ALA A 42 12.27 10.24 -17.75
C ALA A 42 13.32 10.39 -16.64
N ALA A 43 14.33 11.20 -16.86
CA ALA A 43 15.34 11.47 -15.84
C ALA A 43 14.66 11.87 -14.51
N PRO A 44 15.23 11.47 -13.34
CA PRO A 44 14.66 11.87 -12.05
C PRO A 44 14.36 13.36 -12.06
N PRO A 45 13.29 13.81 -11.35
CA PRO A 45 12.98 15.24 -11.28
C PRO A 45 14.27 15.96 -10.95
N ALA A 46 14.71 16.87 -11.83
CA ALA A 46 16.05 17.47 -11.78
C ALA A 46 16.40 17.83 -10.32
N GLY A 47 17.44 17.19 -9.81
CA GLY A 47 18.00 17.50 -8.51
C GLY A 47 17.35 16.82 -7.30
N MET A 48 16.62 15.73 -7.42
CA MET A 48 16.17 14.95 -6.24
C MET A 48 16.73 13.53 -6.25
N HIS A 49 17.22 13.08 -5.10
CA HIS A 49 17.65 11.69 -4.91
C HIS A 49 17.50 11.26 -3.44
N LEU A 50 17.49 9.95 -3.20
CA LEU A 50 17.42 9.38 -1.86
C LEU A 50 18.82 8.94 -1.40
N ARG A 51 19.13 9.24 -0.14
CA ARG A 51 20.25 8.68 0.59
C ARG A 51 19.72 7.77 1.69
N LEU A 52 20.10 6.50 1.65
CA LEU A 52 19.75 5.57 2.74
C LEU A 52 20.48 5.99 4.02
N ILE A 53 19.71 6.22 5.09
CA ILE A 53 20.23 6.44 6.45
C ILE A 53 20.51 5.09 7.10
N GLY A 54 19.55 4.15 7.02
CA GLY A 54 19.69 2.82 7.57
C GLY A 54 18.36 2.08 7.66
N GLU A 55 18.43 0.93 8.30
CA GLU A 55 17.27 0.10 8.60
C GLU A 55 17.20 -0.26 10.10
N ALA A 56 15.98 -0.61 10.53
CA ALA A 56 15.74 -1.31 11.79
C ALA A 56 14.67 -2.39 11.56
N ARG A 57 14.60 -3.39 12.42
CA ARG A 57 13.61 -4.47 12.30
C ARG A 57 12.91 -4.67 13.63
N LEU A 58 11.61 -4.90 13.58
CA LEU A 58 10.88 -5.40 14.75
C LEU A 58 11.10 -6.92 14.86
N PRO A 59 11.18 -7.48 16.08
CA PRO A 59 11.26 -8.92 16.26
C PRO A 59 10.05 -9.63 15.68
N GLY A 60 10.26 -10.71 14.90
CA GLY A 60 9.17 -11.52 14.38
C GLY A 60 8.29 -12.10 15.51
N ALA A 61 6.99 -12.16 15.28
CA ALA A 61 5.99 -12.63 16.25
C ALA A 61 6.03 -11.92 17.62
N MET A 62 6.50 -10.66 17.66
CA MET A 62 6.49 -9.83 18.86
C MET A 62 5.08 -9.75 19.44
N GLN A 63 4.97 -9.87 20.77
CA GLN A 63 3.70 -9.74 21.48
C GLN A 63 3.63 -8.37 22.17
N PHE A 64 2.49 -7.68 22.04
CA PHE A 64 2.23 -6.45 22.76
C PHE A 64 0.75 -6.36 23.17
N GLN A 65 0.49 -6.18 24.46
CA GLN A 65 -0.86 -6.10 25.05
C GLN A 65 -1.81 -7.21 24.59
N GLY A 66 -1.30 -8.45 24.51
CA GLY A 66 -2.09 -9.62 24.12
C GLY A 66 -2.34 -9.77 22.62
N THR A 67 -1.71 -8.94 21.78
CA THR A 67 -1.79 -9.03 20.32
C THR A 67 -0.42 -9.33 19.72
N THR A 68 -0.42 -9.97 18.54
CA THR A 68 0.82 -10.15 17.77
C THR A 68 1.06 -8.89 16.93
N VAL A 69 2.24 -8.27 17.12
CA VAL A 69 2.69 -7.16 16.26
C VAL A 69 3.18 -7.73 14.94
N GLY A 70 2.55 -7.32 13.84
CA GLY A 70 2.83 -7.79 12.49
C GLY A 70 1.74 -7.33 11.54
N GLY A 71 1.87 -7.68 10.26
CA GLY A 71 0.94 -7.20 9.24
C GLY A 71 0.96 -5.67 9.15
N LEU A 72 2.12 -5.02 9.27
CA LEU A 72 2.20 -3.56 9.36
C LEU A 72 2.30 -2.96 7.96
N SER A 73 1.15 -2.68 7.34
CA SER A 73 1.03 -2.11 6.00
C SER A 73 1.01 -0.58 6.00
N GLY A 74 0.45 0.06 7.03
CA GLY A 74 0.36 1.53 7.10
C GLY A 74 1.26 2.15 8.16
N ILE A 75 1.82 3.33 7.87
CA ILE A 75 2.62 4.13 8.81
C ILE A 75 2.33 5.62 8.65
N ASP A 76 2.22 6.34 9.75
CA ASP A 76 2.25 7.81 9.75
C ASP A 76 2.96 8.36 10.99
N HIS A 77 3.37 9.63 10.92
CA HIS A 77 4.13 10.30 11.97
C HIS A 77 3.39 11.54 12.48
N ASP A 78 3.20 11.61 13.78
CA ASP A 78 2.70 12.80 14.45
C ASP A 78 3.88 13.70 14.86
N PRO A 79 4.07 14.85 14.21
CA PRO A 79 5.18 15.74 14.50
C PRO A 79 5.08 16.43 15.87
N GLU A 80 3.88 16.50 16.49
CA GLU A 80 3.68 17.12 17.81
C GLU A 80 4.17 16.21 18.95
N THR A 81 3.92 14.91 18.85
CA THR A 81 4.29 13.94 19.88
C THR A 81 5.56 13.16 19.53
N GLY A 82 5.97 13.16 18.25
CA GLY A 82 7.05 12.34 17.73
C GLY A 82 6.72 10.85 17.67
N LEU A 83 5.44 10.47 17.85
CA LEU A 83 4.99 9.11 17.74
C LEU A 83 4.70 8.74 16.29
N TYR A 84 4.94 7.47 15.97
CA TYR A 84 4.48 6.84 14.74
C TYR A 84 3.24 6.01 15.03
N TYR A 85 2.27 6.07 14.12
CA TYR A 85 1.11 5.20 14.08
C TYR A 85 1.39 4.10 13.04
N LEU A 86 1.23 2.84 13.44
CA LEU A 86 1.51 1.67 12.61
C LEU A 86 0.21 0.87 12.48
N LEU A 87 -0.36 0.82 11.29
CA LEU A 87 -1.61 0.11 11.02
C LEU A 87 -1.32 -1.35 10.68
N SER A 88 -2.09 -2.27 11.26
CA SER A 88 -2.02 -3.69 10.92
C SER A 88 -3.12 -4.06 9.94
N ASP A 89 -2.78 -4.78 8.86
CA ASP A 89 -3.69 -5.36 7.87
C ASP A 89 -4.48 -6.57 8.39
N ASP A 90 -4.31 -6.92 9.66
CA ASP A 90 -5.08 -7.99 10.28
C ASP A 90 -6.57 -7.64 10.36
N GLY A 91 -7.31 -7.97 9.33
CA GLY A 91 -8.77 -7.79 9.24
C GLY A 91 -9.55 -8.61 10.27
N SER A 92 -9.11 -8.61 11.52
CA SER A 92 -9.66 -9.43 12.63
C SER A 92 -9.54 -10.94 12.40
N GLY A 93 -8.51 -11.35 11.68
CA GLY A 93 -8.23 -12.75 11.41
C GLY A 93 -7.46 -13.44 12.55
N ARG A 94 -6.47 -12.76 13.13
CA ARG A 94 -5.66 -13.21 14.26
C ARG A 94 -6.05 -12.51 15.55
N ASN A 95 -6.04 -11.19 15.52
CA ASN A 95 -6.45 -10.30 16.60
C ASN A 95 -7.42 -9.26 16.02
N PRO A 96 -8.18 -8.53 16.84
CA PRO A 96 -9.03 -7.45 16.34
C PRO A 96 -8.25 -6.46 15.48
N ALA A 97 -8.87 -5.94 14.41
CA ALA A 97 -8.30 -4.89 13.57
C ALA A 97 -7.81 -3.73 14.46
N ARG A 98 -6.57 -3.27 14.25
CA ARG A 98 -5.87 -2.42 15.20
C ARG A 98 -4.77 -1.60 14.56
N PHE A 99 -4.32 -0.60 15.29
CA PHE A 99 -3.04 0.07 15.03
C PHE A 99 -2.21 0.12 16.32
N TYR A 100 -0.92 0.33 16.13
CA TYR A 100 0.04 0.54 17.22
C TYR A 100 0.56 1.95 17.20
N THR A 101 1.06 2.44 18.35
CA THR A 101 1.95 3.59 18.41
C THR A 101 3.37 3.13 18.68
N ALA A 102 4.34 3.83 18.10
CA ALA A 102 5.76 3.49 18.25
C ALA A 102 6.65 4.73 18.34
N ARG A 103 7.83 4.57 18.91
CA ARG A 103 8.96 5.48 18.76
C ARG A 103 9.97 4.86 17.81
N ILE A 104 10.42 5.61 16.82
CA ILE A 104 11.43 5.17 15.85
C ILE A 104 12.55 6.21 15.91
N PRO A 105 13.58 5.97 16.75
CA PRO A 105 14.67 6.93 16.87
C PRO A 105 15.62 6.82 15.69
N PHE A 106 15.95 7.94 15.06
CA PHE A 106 16.99 8.02 14.04
C PHE A 106 17.54 9.44 13.91
N ASP A 107 18.72 9.54 13.34
CA ASP A 107 19.34 10.80 12.91
C ASP A 107 19.99 10.62 11.52
N ALA A 108 20.79 11.59 11.07
CA ALA A 108 21.46 11.50 9.77
C ALA A 108 22.50 10.36 9.66
N ASN A 109 22.87 9.71 10.78
CA ASN A 109 23.93 8.73 10.88
C ASN A 109 23.40 7.29 11.05
N GLY A 110 22.15 7.11 11.47
CA GLY A 110 21.60 5.77 11.64
C GLY A 110 20.20 5.72 12.22
N VAL A 111 19.70 4.49 12.29
CA VAL A 111 18.38 4.16 12.83
C VAL A 111 18.59 3.34 14.10
N GLY A 112 17.98 3.76 15.21
CA GLY A 112 17.97 3.02 16.46
C GLY A 112 16.85 1.97 16.50
N GLN A 113 16.78 1.25 17.62
CA GLN A 113 15.76 0.20 17.80
C GLN A 113 14.36 0.81 17.96
N PRO A 114 13.37 0.42 17.14
CA PRO A 114 11.98 0.85 17.32
C PRO A 114 11.38 0.27 18.60
N GLU A 115 10.50 1.04 19.23
CA GLU A 115 9.78 0.66 20.44
C GLU A 115 8.27 0.82 20.23
N ILE A 116 7.50 -0.26 20.40
CA ILE A 116 6.03 -0.20 20.42
C ILE A 116 5.60 0.35 21.77
N THR A 117 4.82 1.44 21.78
CA THR A 117 4.42 2.17 22.99
C THR A 117 2.94 2.04 23.34
N GLY A 118 2.10 1.63 22.38
CA GLY A 118 0.67 1.49 22.57
C GLY A 118 0.00 0.63 21.51
N MET A 119 -1.24 0.19 21.77
CA MET A 119 -2.08 -0.52 20.84
C MET A 119 -3.52 -0.02 21.00
N THR A 120 -4.20 0.20 19.89
CA THR A 120 -5.62 0.61 19.85
C THR A 120 -6.39 -0.27 18.88
N THR A 121 -7.47 -0.87 19.34
CA THR A 121 -8.41 -1.62 18.50
C THR A 121 -9.26 -0.65 17.67
N LEU A 122 -9.32 -0.89 16.35
CA LEU A 122 -10.29 -0.23 15.49
C LEU A 122 -11.70 -0.76 15.82
N ARG A 123 -12.66 0.17 15.91
CA ARG A 123 -14.01 -0.14 16.39
C ARG A 123 -15.05 0.45 15.46
N ARG A 124 -16.15 -0.23 15.34
CA ARG A 124 -17.37 0.28 14.69
C ARG A 124 -17.92 1.49 15.46
N LYS A 125 -18.89 2.16 14.86
CA LYS A 125 -19.53 3.35 15.44
C LYS A 125 -20.22 3.07 16.77
N ASP A 126 -20.68 1.84 16.99
CA ASP A 126 -21.29 1.37 18.24
C ASP A 126 -20.27 0.99 19.33
N GLY A 127 -18.98 1.11 19.04
CA GLY A 127 -17.87 0.77 19.92
C GLY A 127 -17.46 -0.70 19.90
N SER A 128 -18.15 -1.57 19.17
CA SER A 128 -17.77 -2.98 19.02
C SER A 128 -16.58 -3.13 18.05
N ALA A 129 -15.77 -4.18 18.21
CA ALA A 129 -14.70 -4.50 17.28
C ALA A 129 -15.25 -4.92 15.90
N TYR A 130 -14.46 -4.71 14.86
CA TYR A 130 -14.79 -5.22 13.54
C TYR A 130 -14.72 -6.76 13.55
N PRO A 131 -15.70 -7.43 12.91
CA PRO A 131 -15.70 -8.89 12.83
C PRO A 131 -14.62 -9.39 11.85
N GLY A 132 -14.11 -10.60 12.09
CA GLY A 132 -13.34 -11.31 11.08
C GLY A 132 -14.22 -11.77 9.92
N ALA A 133 -13.61 -12.21 8.81
CA ALA A 133 -14.30 -12.51 7.56
C ALA A 133 -15.46 -13.53 7.71
N VAL A 134 -15.30 -14.56 8.56
CA VAL A 134 -16.33 -15.60 8.78
C VAL A 134 -17.50 -15.04 9.58
N GLN A 135 -17.22 -14.34 10.69
CA GLN A 135 -18.23 -13.77 11.57
C GLN A 135 -18.99 -12.60 10.93
N GLY A 136 -18.32 -11.88 10.03
CA GLY A 136 -18.85 -10.73 9.34
C GLY A 136 -19.45 -11.01 7.96
N LEU A 137 -19.63 -12.27 7.60
CA LEU A 137 -20.16 -12.65 6.29
C LEU A 137 -21.54 -11.98 6.04
N GLY A 138 -21.62 -11.19 4.96
CA GLY A 138 -22.82 -10.46 4.57
C GLY A 138 -23.15 -9.22 5.44
N SER A 139 -22.33 -8.87 6.42
CA SER A 139 -22.57 -7.68 7.28
C SER A 139 -22.20 -6.36 6.61
N GLY A 140 -21.28 -6.37 5.63
CA GLY A 140 -20.66 -5.17 5.09
C GLY A 140 -19.63 -4.50 6.03
N ASP A 141 -19.30 -5.14 7.16
CA ASP A 141 -18.43 -4.58 8.21
C ASP A 141 -17.06 -5.27 8.32
N VAL A 142 -16.74 -6.21 7.43
CA VAL A 142 -15.40 -6.81 7.39
C VAL A 142 -14.43 -5.80 6.80
N VAL A 143 -13.37 -5.52 7.52
CA VAL A 143 -12.31 -4.60 7.10
C VAL A 143 -11.01 -5.37 6.85
N ASP A 144 -10.18 -4.80 6.00
CA ASP A 144 -8.79 -5.18 5.71
C ASP A 144 -8.00 -3.87 5.65
N PRO A 145 -7.49 -3.37 6.78
CA PRO A 145 -6.89 -2.03 6.85
C PRO A 145 -5.53 -1.99 6.16
N GLU A 146 -5.25 -0.95 5.33
CA GLU A 146 -4.02 -0.88 4.54
C GLU A 146 -3.18 0.36 4.86
N SER A 147 -3.71 1.55 4.70
CA SER A 147 -2.96 2.78 4.98
C SER A 147 -3.68 3.68 5.98
N MET A 148 -2.90 4.53 6.67
CA MET A 148 -3.47 5.47 7.64
C MET A 148 -2.73 6.81 7.64
N ARG A 149 -3.47 7.88 8.04
CA ARG A 149 -2.91 9.22 8.24
C ARG A 149 -3.48 9.86 9.49
N TRP A 150 -2.59 10.41 10.31
CA TRP A 150 -2.92 11.21 11.47
C TRP A 150 -3.28 12.64 11.05
N ARG A 151 -4.40 13.14 11.53
CA ARG A 151 -4.85 14.51 11.32
C ARG A 151 -4.70 15.31 12.62
N ALA A 152 -3.58 15.98 12.79
CA ALA A 152 -3.28 16.75 14.01
C ALA A 152 -4.35 17.80 14.32
N SER A 153 -4.87 18.51 13.29
CA SER A 153 -5.85 19.59 13.45
C SER A 153 -7.18 19.16 14.07
N SER A 154 -7.64 17.95 13.76
CA SER A 154 -8.89 17.38 14.30
C SER A 154 -8.65 16.28 15.34
N ARG A 155 -7.39 15.85 15.49
CA ARG A 155 -6.99 14.71 16.32
C ARG A 155 -7.77 13.45 15.94
N THR A 156 -7.81 13.14 14.63
CA THR A 156 -8.47 11.97 14.07
C THR A 156 -7.52 11.20 13.18
N LEU A 157 -7.88 9.96 12.89
CA LEU A 157 -7.16 9.08 11.98
C LEU A 157 -8.01 8.84 10.74
N LEU A 158 -7.47 9.09 9.55
CA LEU A 158 -8.01 8.54 8.31
C LEU A 158 -7.32 7.21 8.03
N TRP A 159 -8.06 6.24 7.52
CA TRP A 159 -7.51 4.96 7.14
C TRP A 159 -8.31 4.32 6.01
N THR A 160 -7.60 3.62 5.13
CA THR A 160 -8.17 2.83 4.04
C THR A 160 -8.44 1.40 4.47
N SER A 161 -9.34 0.76 3.79
CA SER A 161 -9.57 -0.67 3.88
C SER A 161 -9.89 -1.21 2.50
N GLU A 162 -9.30 -2.33 2.13
CA GLU A 162 -9.68 -3.09 0.94
C GLU A 162 -11.08 -3.70 1.06
N GLY A 163 -11.55 -3.90 2.29
CA GLY A 163 -12.73 -4.69 2.57
C GLY A 163 -12.47 -6.18 2.40
N ASN A 164 -13.52 -6.94 2.16
CA ASN A 164 -13.43 -8.37 1.84
C ASN A 164 -14.60 -8.75 0.93
N ALA A 165 -14.32 -8.88 -0.36
CA ALA A 165 -15.35 -9.14 -1.37
C ALA A 165 -16.11 -10.46 -1.11
N LEU A 166 -15.43 -11.50 -0.59
CA LEU A 166 -16.07 -12.77 -0.24
C LEU A 166 -17.02 -12.65 0.95
N ALA A 167 -16.75 -11.71 1.86
CA ALA A 167 -17.62 -11.41 2.97
C ALA A 167 -18.69 -10.34 2.63
N GLY A 168 -18.71 -9.84 1.38
CA GLY A 168 -19.66 -8.82 0.94
C GLY A 168 -19.30 -7.40 1.38
N SER A 169 -18.05 -7.16 1.79
CA SER A 169 -17.56 -5.85 2.19
C SER A 169 -16.67 -5.27 1.10
N GLY A 170 -17.05 -4.10 0.55
CA GLY A 170 -16.23 -3.35 -0.41
C GLY A 170 -15.14 -2.51 0.26
N PRO A 171 -14.32 -1.82 -0.55
CA PRO A 171 -13.31 -0.90 -0.04
C PRO A 171 -13.95 0.26 0.72
N SER A 172 -13.18 0.89 1.59
CA SER A 172 -13.66 2.06 2.33
C SER A 172 -12.54 3.02 2.71
N LEU A 173 -12.87 4.32 2.76
CA LEU A 173 -12.10 5.35 3.42
C LEU A 173 -12.83 5.74 4.70
N ASN A 174 -12.14 5.66 5.82
CA ASN A 174 -12.74 5.78 7.15
C ASN A 174 -12.06 6.89 7.95
N GLU A 175 -12.82 7.54 8.82
CA GLU A 175 -12.29 8.45 9.83
C GLU A 175 -12.65 7.94 11.21
N SER A 176 -11.66 7.82 12.09
CA SER A 176 -11.80 7.32 13.45
C SER A 176 -11.20 8.28 14.47
N ARG A 177 -11.70 8.21 15.72
CA ARG A 177 -11.07 8.85 16.87
C ARG A 177 -9.77 8.15 17.25
N PRO A 178 -8.89 8.76 18.07
CA PRO A 178 -7.65 8.14 18.55
C PRO A 178 -7.87 6.86 19.37
N ASP A 179 -9.09 6.69 19.96
CA ASP A 179 -9.49 5.45 20.66
C ASP A 179 -9.99 4.35 19.71
N GLY A 180 -9.87 4.56 18.41
CA GLY A 180 -10.20 3.61 17.34
C GLY A 180 -11.67 3.61 16.93
N VAL A 181 -12.56 4.36 17.60
CA VAL A 181 -14.00 4.36 17.26
C VAL A 181 -14.25 5.11 15.96
N LEU A 182 -14.96 4.46 15.04
CA LEU A 182 -15.36 5.04 13.75
C LEU A 182 -16.24 6.27 13.96
N LEU A 183 -15.87 7.37 13.33
CA LEU A 183 -16.66 8.58 13.23
C LEU A 183 -17.56 8.53 11.99
N ARG A 184 -16.97 8.23 10.84
CA ARG A 184 -17.68 8.14 9.55
C ARG A 184 -16.91 7.32 8.52
N ARG A 185 -17.64 6.86 7.51
CA ARG A 185 -17.11 6.41 6.22
C ARG A 185 -17.36 7.49 5.17
N PHE A 186 -16.43 7.63 4.24
CA PHE A 186 -16.55 8.53 3.10
C PHE A 186 -17.48 7.92 2.04
N VAL A 187 -18.14 8.77 1.27
CA VAL A 187 -19.00 8.31 0.17
C VAL A 187 -18.17 7.97 -1.05
N LEU A 188 -18.13 6.71 -1.40
CA LEU A 188 -17.39 6.27 -2.56
C LEU A 188 -18.21 6.46 -3.85
N PRO A 189 -17.56 6.87 -4.96
CA PRO A 189 -18.18 6.84 -6.28
C PRO A 189 -18.66 5.44 -6.67
N PRO A 190 -19.79 5.31 -7.43
CA PRO A 190 -20.40 4.01 -7.74
C PRO A 190 -19.52 3.01 -8.50
N MET A 191 -18.43 3.48 -9.16
CA MET A 191 -17.52 2.57 -9.84
C MET A 191 -16.75 1.65 -8.88
N PHE A 192 -16.72 1.96 -7.58
CA PHE A 192 -16.10 1.14 -6.55
C PHE A 192 -17.05 0.08 -5.96
N ASP A 193 -18.30 0.04 -6.38
CA ASP A 193 -19.24 -0.99 -5.94
C ASP A 193 -18.75 -2.37 -6.42
N PRO A 194 -18.57 -3.36 -5.52
CA PRO A 194 -18.15 -4.70 -5.91
C PRO A 194 -19.14 -5.38 -6.84
N GLY A 195 -18.65 -6.08 -7.86
CA GLY A 195 -19.48 -6.82 -8.80
C GLY A 195 -18.68 -7.90 -9.53
N LEU A 196 -19.37 -8.78 -10.26
CA LEU A 196 -18.74 -9.91 -10.94
C LEU A 196 -17.86 -9.49 -12.13
N THR A 197 -18.23 -8.41 -12.81
CA THR A 197 -17.55 -7.93 -14.04
C THR A 197 -17.07 -6.49 -13.93
N ARG A 198 -17.27 -5.85 -12.80
CA ARG A 198 -16.87 -4.47 -12.51
C ARG A 198 -16.58 -4.31 -11.03
N GLY A 199 -15.97 -3.20 -10.68
CA GLY A 199 -15.55 -2.87 -9.31
C GLY A 199 -14.14 -3.34 -9.00
N PRO A 200 -13.71 -3.17 -7.76
CA PRO A 200 -12.40 -3.57 -7.28
C PRO A 200 -12.18 -5.06 -7.41
N ARG A 201 -10.94 -5.45 -7.65
CA ARG A 201 -10.51 -6.84 -7.54
C ARG A 201 -10.33 -7.19 -6.07
N SER A 202 -10.61 -8.42 -5.70
CA SER A 202 -10.36 -8.91 -4.34
C SER A 202 -8.88 -8.84 -4.02
N ASN A 203 -8.51 -8.25 -2.90
CA ASN A 203 -7.15 -8.10 -2.40
C ASN A 203 -6.21 -7.39 -3.40
N LEU A 204 -6.73 -6.38 -4.10
CA LEU A 204 -6.03 -5.47 -5.03
C LEU A 204 -6.82 -4.16 -5.11
N SER A 205 -7.27 -3.65 -3.97
CA SER A 205 -8.22 -2.54 -3.88
C SER A 205 -7.59 -1.28 -3.29
N PHE A 206 -8.19 -0.68 -2.26
CA PHE A 206 -7.66 0.53 -1.64
C PHE A 206 -6.42 0.22 -0.80
N GLU A 207 -5.29 0.77 -1.24
CA GLU A 207 -4.01 0.67 -0.56
C GLU A 207 -3.62 2.03 0.03
N GLY A 208 -2.88 2.81 -0.75
CA GLY A 208 -2.25 4.03 -0.31
C GLY A 208 -3.20 5.17 0.03
N LEU A 209 -2.80 5.96 1.01
CA LEU A 209 -3.52 7.14 1.49
C LEU A 209 -2.55 8.29 1.74
N THR A 210 -2.91 9.51 1.34
CA THR A 210 -2.14 10.70 1.72
C THR A 210 -3.03 11.92 1.91
N LEU A 211 -2.62 12.83 2.78
CA LEU A 211 -3.25 14.14 2.94
C LEU A 211 -2.56 15.18 2.07
N THR A 212 -3.33 16.13 1.54
CA THR A 212 -2.73 17.34 0.98
C THR A 212 -2.05 18.16 2.07
N PRO A 213 -1.03 18.98 1.75
CA PRO A 213 -0.28 19.75 2.76
C PRO A 213 -1.14 20.69 3.60
N ASP A 214 -2.27 21.16 3.07
CA ASP A 214 -3.25 21.97 3.79
C ASP A 214 -4.21 21.17 4.68
N GLY A 215 -4.17 19.83 4.59
CA GLY A 215 -5.01 18.93 5.35
C GLY A 215 -6.50 18.97 4.98
N GLN A 216 -6.88 19.62 3.86
CA GLN A 216 -8.28 19.75 3.46
C GLN A 216 -8.78 18.57 2.64
N THR A 217 -7.89 17.91 1.91
CA THR A 217 -8.26 16.76 1.07
C THR A 217 -7.35 15.56 1.33
N ALA A 218 -7.85 14.37 0.98
CA ALA A 218 -7.12 13.12 1.03
C ALA A 218 -7.10 12.48 -0.36
N TRP A 219 -5.99 11.87 -0.75
CA TRP A 219 -5.89 11.01 -1.92
C TRP A 219 -5.83 9.56 -1.49
N VAL A 220 -6.56 8.71 -2.20
CA VAL A 220 -6.56 7.25 -2.03
C VAL A 220 -6.17 6.61 -3.36
N SER A 221 -5.28 5.62 -3.33
CA SER A 221 -4.90 4.81 -4.49
C SER A 221 -5.55 3.45 -4.47
N MET A 222 -5.88 2.94 -5.68
CA MET A 222 -6.08 1.52 -5.92
C MET A 222 -4.72 0.84 -6.09
N GLU A 223 -4.54 -0.37 -5.57
CA GLU A 223 -3.35 -1.19 -5.82
C GLU A 223 -3.27 -1.57 -7.31
N ALA A 224 -4.37 -2.07 -7.85
CA ALA A 224 -4.45 -2.47 -9.25
C ALA A 224 -5.66 -1.86 -9.98
N ALA A 225 -5.66 -1.98 -11.31
CA ALA A 225 -6.79 -1.61 -12.14
C ALA A 225 -8.05 -2.39 -11.74
N MET A 226 -9.20 -1.72 -11.64
CA MET A 226 -10.49 -2.38 -11.44
C MET A 226 -10.84 -3.27 -12.65
N LEU A 227 -11.81 -4.17 -12.48
CA LEU A 227 -12.22 -5.12 -13.52
C LEU A 227 -12.58 -4.43 -14.84
N GLN A 228 -13.23 -3.27 -14.78
CA GLN A 228 -13.63 -2.46 -15.95
C GLN A 228 -12.55 -1.50 -16.45
N ASP A 229 -11.41 -1.41 -15.79
CA ASP A 229 -10.37 -0.45 -16.14
C ASP A 229 -9.19 -1.08 -16.89
N GLY A 230 -9.05 -2.42 -16.84
CA GLY A 230 -8.02 -3.12 -17.59
C GLY A 230 -7.42 -4.30 -16.86
N PRO A 231 -6.39 -4.93 -17.43
CA PRO A 231 -5.71 -6.07 -16.84
C PRO A 231 -4.80 -5.65 -15.68
N VAL A 232 -4.42 -6.61 -14.82
CA VAL A 232 -3.28 -6.45 -13.91
C VAL A 232 -1.96 -6.49 -14.70
N PRO A 233 -0.85 -5.95 -14.16
CA PRO A 233 0.46 -6.06 -14.79
C PRO A 233 0.89 -7.50 -15.02
N THR A 234 1.64 -7.73 -16.09
CA THR A 234 2.35 -8.98 -16.37
C THR A 234 3.84 -8.71 -16.52
N VAL A 235 4.63 -9.75 -16.75
CA VAL A 235 6.07 -9.58 -17.04
C VAL A 235 6.29 -8.90 -18.41
N GLU A 236 5.35 -9.12 -19.34
CA GLU A 236 5.40 -8.63 -20.72
C GLU A 236 4.80 -7.25 -20.90
N ALA A 237 3.90 -6.84 -19.99
CA ALA A 237 3.12 -5.60 -20.19
C ALA A 237 2.81 -4.89 -18.87
N PRO A 238 2.75 -3.55 -18.87
CA PRO A 238 2.23 -2.76 -17.76
C PRO A 238 0.76 -3.08 -17.49
N GLY A 239 0.31 -2.73 -16.29
CA GLY A 239 -1.10 -2.88 -15.92
C GLY A 239 -2.04 -1.91 -16.62
N GLY A 240 -3.33 -2.16 -16.49
CA GLY A 240 -4.36 -1.16 -16.74
C GLY A 240 -4.28 -0.03 -15.71
N PRO A 241 -5.01 1.09 -15.93
CA PRO A 241 -4.94 2.26 -15.08
C PRO A 241 -5.53 2.01 -13.69
N CYS A 242 -4.73 2.23 -12.65
CA CYS A 242 -5.16 2.35 -11.27
C CYS A 242 -5.76 3.73 -11.02
N ARG A 243 -6.82 3.82 -10.24
CA ARG A 243 -7.45 5.10 -9.92
C ARG A 243 -6.84 5.71 -8.65
N LEU A 244 -6.45 6.98 -8.74
CA LEU A 244 -6.10 7.83 -7.60
C LEU A 244 -7.25 8.78 -7.38
N THR A 245 -7.96 8.68 -6.26
CA THR A 245 -9.18 9.47 -5.99
C THR A 245 -8.93 10.47 -4.88
N GLN A 246 -9.21 11.76 -5.17
CA GLN A 246 -9.16 12.84 -4.20
C GLN A 246 -10.52 13.03 -3.54
N PHE A 247 -10.54 13.06 -2.23
CA PHE A 247 -11.72 13.30 -1.41
C PHE A 247 -11.61 14.63 -0.65
N ASP A 248 -12.67 15.39 -0.63
CA ASP A 248 -12.83 16.49 0.32
C ASP A 248 -13.13 15.93 1.71
N ILE A 249 -12.29 16.29 2.68
CA ILE A 249 -12.41 15.72 4.01
C ILE A 249 -13.64 16.26 4.73
N ALA A 250 -14.04 17.50 4.51
CA ALA A 250 -15.18 18.09 5.20
C ALA A 250 -16.50 17.44 4.78
N SER A 251 -16.75 17.35 3.48
CA SER A 251 -17.98 16.76 2.93
C SER A 251 -17.95 15.23 2.83
N GLY A 252 -16.76 14.62 2.78
CA GLY A 252 -16.59 13.18 2.53
C GLY A 252 -16.84 12.77 1.08
N GLN A 253 -16.89 13.71 0.13
CA GLN A 253 -17.18 13.46 -1.28
C GLN A 253 -15.91 13.41 -2.12
N ALA A 254 -15.93 12.59 -3.19
CA ALA A 254 -14.87 12.60 -4.19
C ALA A 254 -14.93 13.89 -5.02
N LEU A 255 -13.78 14.55 -5.17
CA LEU A 255 -13.61 15.79 -5.93
C LEU A 255 -13.05 15.55 -7.32
N ARG A 256 -12.08 14.64 -7.41
CA ARG A 256 -11.26 14.42 -8.59
C ARG A 256 -10.70 13.01 -8.58
N GLN A 257 -10.44 12.48 -9.76
CA GLN A 257 -9.81 11.18 -9.91
C GLN A 257 -8.81 11.22 -11.08
N LEU A 258 -7.68 10.56 -10.91
CA LEU A 258 -6.62 10.46 -11.90
C LEU A 258 -6.37 8.99 -12.23
N ALA A 259 -5.78 8.73 -13.40
CA ALA A 259 -5.36 7.41 -13.83
C ALA A 259 -3.83 7.28 -13.74
N TYR A 260 -3.35 6.24 -13.08
CA TYR A 260 -1.94 5.87 -12.95
C TYR A 260 -1.70 4.52 -13.61
N ILE A 261 -0.67 4.39 -14.44
CA ILE A 261 -0.31 3.13 -15.10
C ILE A 261 0.85 2.49 -14.34
N PRO A 262 0.64 1.37 -13.60
CA PRO A 262 1.73 0.65 -12.96
C PRO A 262 2.63 -0.04 -14.00
N ASP A 263 3.92 -0.15 -13.70
CA ASP A 263 4.88 -0.80 -14.60
C ASP A 263 4.60 -2.30 -14.75
N ALA A 264 5.22 -2.92 -15.74
CA ALA A 264 5.28 -4.36 -15.87
C ALA A 264 6.02 -4.98 -14.66
N ILE A 265 5.73 -6.23 -14.36
CA ILE A 265 6.45 -7.01 -13.35
C ILE A 265 7.92 -7.12 -13.79
N PRO A 266 8.89 -6.73 -12.94
CA PRO A 266 10.28 -6.55 -13.38
C PRO A 266 10.99 -7.86 -13.77
N ARG A 267 10.53 -9.00 -13.26
CA ARG A 267 11.07 -10.33 -13.53
C ARG A 267 9.96 -11.39 -13.46
N PRO A 268 10.08 -12.50 -14.21
CA PRO A 268 9.15 -13.62 -14.05
C PRO A 268 9.29 -14.25 -12.66
N PRO A 269 8.23 -14.89 -12.15
CA PRO A 269 8.32 -15.73 -10.97
C PRO A 269 9.30 -16.89 -11.25
N GLN A 270 9.92 -17.42 -10.20
CA GLN A 270 10.90 -18.52 -10.35
C GLN A 270 10.25 -19.80 -10.90
N LEU A 271 8.99 -20.03 -10.53
CA LEU A 271 8.18 -21.12 -11.06
C LEU A 271 6.93 -20.54 -11.72
N PRO A 272 6.55 -20.98 -12.94
CA PRO A 272 5.38 -20.45 -13.66
C PRO A 272 4.06 -20.57 -12.89
N SER A 273 3.96 -21.51 -11.94
CA SER A 273 2.78 -21.72 -11.10
C SER A 273 2.71 -20.80 -9.87
N THR A 274 3.74 -20.01 -9.61
CA THR A 274 3.77 -19.10 -8.48
C THR A 274 3.30 -17.70 -8.87
N ARG A 275 2.69 -16.98 -7.90
CA ARG A 275 2.18 -15.64 -8.10
C ARG A 275 3.31 -14.66 -8.39
N ALA A 276 3.06 -13.74 -9.30
CA ALA A 276 3.82 -12.51 -9.46
C ALA A 276 2.84 -11.37 -9.69
N ASP A 277 3.14 -10.21 -9.13
CA ASP A 277 2.31 -9.01 -9.23
C ASP A 277 3.18 -7.74 -9.20
N ASN A 278 2.57 -6.61 -9.55
CA ASN A 278 3.05 -5.26 -9.31
C ASN A 278 1.85 -4.35 -9.12
N GLY A 279 1.92 -3.45 -8.15
CA GLY A 279 0.86 -2.51 -7.85
C GLY A 279 1.34 -1.31 -7.05
N ILE A 280 0.43 -0.37 -6.82
CA ILE A 280 0.68 0.76 -5.92
C ILE A 280 0.45 0.27 -4.50
N SER A 281 1.47 0.29 -3.65
CA SER A 281 1.33 -0.05 -2.24
C SER A 281 1.17 1.18 -1.34
N GLU A 282 1.72 2.35 -1.72
CA GLU A 282 1.52 3.56 -0.92
C GLU A 282 1.68 4.82 -1.78
N ILE A 283 1.06 5.92 -1.32
CA ILE A 283 1.19 7.25 -1.90
C ILE A 283 1.48 8.30 -0.81
N LEU A 284 2.24 9.34 -1.15
CA LEU A 284 2.56 10.40 -0.20
C LEU A 284 2.74 11.75 -0.91
N MET A 285 1.97 12.77 -0.52
CA MET A 285 2.16 14.11 -1.10
C MET A 285 3.57 14.64 -0.84
N LEU A 286 4.28 14.98 -1.91
CA LEU A 286 5.58 15.62 -1.86
C LEU A 286 5.42 17.13 -1.62
N ASP A 287 4.45 17.73 -2.29
CA ASP A 287 4.00 19.12 -2.13
C ASP A 287 2.54 19.27 -2.61
N ALA A 288 2.08 20.47 -2.92
CA ALA A 288 0.69 20.71 -3.31
C ALA A 288 0.27 19.98 -4.60
N ASP A 289 1.19 19.77 -5.54
CA ASP A 289 0.92 19.26 -6.88
C ASP A 289 1.61 17.94 -7.21
N ARG A 290 2.62 17.56 -6.44
CA ARG A 290 3.41 16.35 -6.68
C ARG A 290 3.20 15.33 -5.59
N MET A 291 3.21 14.08 -5.99
CA MET A 291 3.00 12.92 -5.12
C MET A 291 4.11 11.89 -5.35
N LEU A 292 4.58 11.29 -4.29
CA LEU A 292 5.36 10.07 -4.32
C LEU A 292 4.42 8.87 -4.46
N VAL A 293 4.77 7.92 -5.31
CA VAL A 293 4.02 6.68 -5.51
C VAL A 293 5.00 5.52 -5.37
N LEU A 294 4.73 4.63 -4.43
CA LEU A 294 5.50 3.41 -4.23
C LEU A 294 4.85 2.27 -5.03
N GLU A 295 5.55 1.75 -6.02
CA GLU A 295 5.21 0.47 -6.65
C GLU A 295 5.97 -0.65 -5.96
N ARG A 296 5.25 -1.67 -5.53
CA ARG A 296 5.81 -2.90 -4.99
C ARG A 296 5.44 -4.06 -5.91
N ALA A 297 6.46 -4.74 -6.42
CA ALA A 297 6.28 -5.97 -7.16
C ALA A 297 6.74 -7.17 -6.32
N TYR A 298 5.98 -8.27 -6.41
CA TYR A 298 6.33 -9.57 -5.84
C TYR A 298 6.53 -10.59 -6.95
N MET A 299 7.63 -11.33 -6.91
CA MET A 299 7.94 -12.41 -7.84
C MET A 299 8.08 -13.72 -7.05
N GLY A 300 7.04 -14.55 -7.10
CA GLY A 300 6.93 -15.78 -6.31
C GLY A 300 8.02 -16.81 -6.60
N GLY A 301 8.39 -17.58 -5.59
CA GLY A 301 9.42 -18.62 -5.66
C GLY A 301 10.85 -18.11 -5.52
N HIS A 302 11.10 -16.81 -5.63
CA HIS A 302 12.39 -16.22 -5.28
C HIS A 302 12.56 -16.17 -3.76
N ASP A 303 13.81 -16.08 -3.31
CA ASP A 303 14.12 -15.81 -1.92
C ASP A 303 13.42 -14.51 -1.46
N THR A 304 13.00 -14.46 -0.20
CA THR A 304 12.41 -13.25 0.38
C THR A 304 13.29 -12.02 0.23
N ALA A 305 14.62 -12.19 0.25
CA ALA A 305 15.58 -11.11 0.00
C ALA A 305 15.56 -10.59 -1.45
N THR A 306 15.06 -11.36 -2.41
CA THR A 306 15.10 -11.04 -3.85
C THR A 306 13.71 -11.10 -4.51
N GLY A 307 12.69 -11.55 -3.81
CA GLY A 307 11.32 -11.72 -4.31
C GLY A 307 10.55 -10.43 -4.44
N ASN A 308 10.93 -9.38 -3.71
CA ASN A 308 10.32 -8.06 -3.77
C ASN A 308 11.16 -7.07 -4.59
N SER A 309 10.48 -6.18 -5.30
CA SER A 309 11.07 -5.05 -5.99
C SER A 309 10.27 -3.79 -5.63
N LEU A 310 10.98 -2.75 -5.22
CA LEU A 310 10.38 -1.49 -4.78
C LEU A 310 10.89 -0.38 -5.68
N ARG A 311 9.96 0.39 -6.26
CA ARG A 311 10.25 1.56 -7.08
C ARG A 311 9.44 2.74 -6.59
N LEU A 312 10.14 3.83 -6.31
CA LEU A 312 9.51 5.08 -5.90
C LEU A 312 9.47 6.05 -7.08
N TYR A 313 8.28 6.49 -7.43
CA TYR A 313 8.03 7.45 -8.49
C TYR A 313 7.58 8.80 -7.94
N VAL A 314 7.84 9.86 -8.71
CA VAL A 314 7.21 11.17 -8.55
C VAL A 314 6.21 11.35 -9.67
N ILE A 315 4.98 11.77 -9.34
CA ILE A 315 3.96 12.16 -10.30
C ILE A 315 3.58 13.63 -10.13
N ASP A 316 3.13 14.28 -11.22
CA ASP A 316 2.50 15.60 -11.21
C ASP A 316 1.00 15.44 -11.44
N THR A 317 0.20 15.90 -10.48
CA THR A 317 -1.26 15.72 -10.50
C THR A 317 -1.98 16.72 -11.40
N ARG A 318 -1.33 17.78 -11.91
CA ARG A 318 -1.96 18.89 -12.62
C ARG A 318 -2.32 18.58 -14.07
N GLN A 319 -1.50 17.76 -14.75
CA GLN A 319 -1.59 17.57 -16.21
C GLN A 319 -2.42 16.37 -16.62
N ALA A 320 -2.87 15.56 -15.68
CA ALA A 320 -3.68 14.38 -15.95
C ALA A 320 -5.17 14.72 -16.08
N SER A 321 -5.88 13.94 -16.88
CA SER A 321 -7.34 14.05 -17.01
C SER A 321 -8.05 13.71 -15.70
N ASN A 322 -9.12 14.46 -15.38
CA ASN A 322 -10.04 14.05 -14.32
C ASN A 322 -10.94 12.92 -14.84
N THR A 323 -10.76 11.72 -14.30
CA THR A 323 -11.48 10.51 -14.71
C THR A 323 -12.67 10.17 -13.83
N LEU A 324 -13.04 11.03 -12.85
CA LEU A 324 -14.11 10.75 -11.89
C LEU A 324 -15.47 10.45 -12.54
N GLY A 325 -15.76 11.11 -13.66
CA GLY A 325 -16.99 10.87 -14.42
C GLY A 325 -16.98 9.63 -15.34
N LEU A 326 -15.85 8.91 -15.44
CA LEU A 326 -15.71 7.76 -16.34
C LEU A 326 -16.03 6.46 -15.58
N PRO A 327 -17.10 5.74 -15.96
CA PRO A 327 -17.49 4.49 -15.30
C PRO A 327 -16.48 3.36 -15.55
N ALA A 328 -15.74 3.39 -16.66
CA ALA A 328 -14.67 2.48 -17.03
C ALA A 328 -13.54 3.26 -17.70
N LEU A 329 -12.29 2.85 -17.49
CA LEU A 329 -11.12 3.47 -18.13
C LEU A 329 -10.65 2.67 -19.34
N GLN A 330 -10.94 1.37 -19.42
CA GLN A 330 -10.58 0.57 -20.59
C GLN A 330 -11.32 1.09 -21.83
N GLY A 331 -10.54 1.50 -22.84
CA GLY A 331 -11.08 2.06 -24.08
C GLY A 331 -11.56 3.52 -24.00
N ALA A 332 -11.50 4.15 -22.82
CA ALA A 332 -11.81 5.57 -22.68
C ALA A 332 -10.63 6.46 -23.10
N ALA A 333 -10.93 7.68 -23.54
CA ALA A 333 -9.91 8.68 -23.84
C ALA A 333 -9.60 9.51 -22.57
N PHE A 334 -8.36 9.47 -22.11
CA PHE A 334 -7.84 10.29 -20.99
C PHE A 334 -6.31 10.36 -21.06
N GLU A 335 -5.74 11.38 -20.43
CA GLU A 335 -4.30 11.49 -20.21
C GLU A 335 -3.98 10.97 -18.79
N PRO A 336 -3.21 9.88 -18.65
CA PRO A 336 -2.77 9.41 -17.35
C PRO A 336 -1.76 10.37 -16.73
N VAL A 337 -1.51 10.22 -15.42
CA VAL A 337 -0.42 10.95 -14.75
C VAL A 337 0.92 10.56 -15.38
N ARG A 338 1.80 11.54 -15.53
CA ARG A 338 3.20 11.29 -15.92
C ARG A 338 3.99 10.96 -14.68
N LYS A 339 4.69 9.83 -14.69
CA LYS A 339 5.54 9.38 -13.60
C LYS A 339 7.02 9.43 -13.98
N THR A 340 7.85 9.77 -13.00
CA THR A 340 9.31 9.81 -13.13
C THR A 340 9.90 9.00 -12.01
N LEU A 341 10.77 8.04 -12.31
CA LEU A 341 11.43 7.21 -11.30
C LEU A 341 12.35 8.08 -10.46
N LEU A 342 12.12 8.09 -9.13
CA LEU A 342 12.99 8.75 -8.15
C LEU A 342 14.05 7.78 -7.65
N ALA A 343 13.67 6.53 -7.34
CA ALA A 343 14.59 5.52 -6.86
C ALA A 343 14.10 4.10 -7.19
N ASP A 344 15.03 3.24 -7.61
CA ASP A 344 14.87 1.79 -7.58
C ASP A 344 15.63 1.27 -6.36
N PHE A 345 14.93 0.66 -5.41
CA PHE A 345 15.51 0.27 -4.13
C PHE A 345 16.51 -0.90 -4.27
N ALA A 346 16.50 -1.60 -5.39
CA ALA A 346 17.54 -2.57 -5.69
C ALA A 346 18.96 -1.95 -5.66
N SER A 347 19.07 -0.62 -5.89
CA SER A 347 20.34 0.10 -5.80
C SER A 347 20.90 0.18 -4.38
N PHE A 348 20.10 -0.09 -3.36
CA PHE A 348 20.49 -0.06 -1.94
C PHE A 348 20.80 -1.46 -1.40
N VAL A 349 20.58 -2.53 -2.18
CA VAL A 349 20.75 -3.92 -1.77
C VAL A 349 22.10 -4.47 -2.25
N GLY A 350 22.77 -5.23 -1.40
CA GLY A 350 23.97 -5.99 -1.74
C GLY A 350 25.24 -5.52 -1.03
N PRO A 351 26.38 -6.19 -1.27
CA PRO A 351 27.67 -5.82 -0.67
C PRO A 351 28.19 -4.52 -1.28
N GLY A 352 28.79 -3.65 -0.48
CA GLY A 352 29.40 -2.42 -0.93
C GLY A 352 29.76 -1.50 0.23
N GLU A 353 30.52 -0.45 -0.04
CA GLU A 353 30.80 0.58 0.96
C GLU A 353 29.53 1.34 1.34
N GLY A 354 29.41 1.68 2.62
CA GLY A 354 28.28 2.44 3.16
C GLY A 354 27.16 1.57 3.73
N LYS A 355 26.04 2.19 4.02
CA LYS A 355 24.86 1.56 4.61
C LYS A 355 24.04 0.88 3.50
N ARG A 356 24.22 -0.41 3.32
CA ARG A 356 23.52 -1.22 2.33
C ARG A 356 22.59 -2.21 3.01
N LEU A 357 21.47 -2.49 2.36
CA LEU A 357 20.48 -3.47 2.81
C LEU A 357 20.91 -4.88 2.39
N ASP A 358 20.59 -5.87 3.21
CA ASP A 358 20.75 -7.28 2.85
C ASP A 358 19.53 -7.82 2.08
N ARG A 359 18.36 -7.16 2.22
CA ARG A 359 17.10 -7.55 1.59
C ARG A 359 16.14 -6.37 1.44
N LEU A 360 15.15 -6.55 0.56
CA LEU A 360 13.89 -5.81 0.56
C LEU A 360 12.77 -6.76 0.93
N ASP A 361 11.89 -6.34 1.82
CA ASP A 361 10.70 -7.11 2.16
C ASP A 361 9.44 -6.48 1.55
N ASN A 362 8.27 -6.95 1.92
CA ASN A 362 6.97 -6.52 1.45
C ASN A 362 6.63 -5.09 1.96
N THR A 363 7.31 -4.08 1.44
CA THR A 363 7.16 -2.69 1.88
C THR A 363 5.86 -2.11 1.35
N GLU A 364 5.00 -1.69 2.26
CA GLU A 364 3.65 -1.21 1.95
C GLU A 364 3.38 0.20 2.49
N GLY A 365 3.97 0.57 3.63
CA GLY A 365 3.75 1.90 4.21
C GLY A 365 4.90 2.88 3.96
N MET A 366 4.54 4.15 3.81
CA MET A 366 5.50 5.27 3.61
C MET A 366 4.98 6.54 4.29
N THR A 367 5.84 7.24 5.03
CA THR A 367 5.51 8.54 5.63
C THR A 367 6.70 9.49 5.70
N TRP A 368 6.40 10.77 5.91
CA TRP A 368 7.42 11.73 6.29
C TRP A 368 7.77 11.55 7.77
N GLY A 369 9.06 11.45 8.05
CA GLY A 369 9.59 11.57 9.40
C GLY A 369 9.96 13.02 9.77
N PRO A 370 10.58 13.21 10.94
CA PRO A 370 11.10 14.52 11.35
C PRO A 370 12.16 15.03 10.36
N ARG A 371 12.32 16.35 10.28
CA ARG A 371 13.44 16.93 9.54
C ARG A 371 14.75 16.59 10.22
N LEU A 372 15.74 16.22 9.41
CA LEU A 372 17.10 15.99 9.90
C LEU A 372 17.79 17.30 10.29
N ALA A 373 18.84 17.22 11.09
CA ALA A 373 19.60 18.39 11.55
C ALA A 373 20.09 19.30 10.42
N GLY A 374 20.35 18.74 9.22
CA GLY A 374 20.69 19.48 7.99
C GLY A 374 19.49 20.16 7.30
N GLY A 375 18.27 20.04 7.84
CA GLY A 375 17.04 20.64 7.29
C GLY A 375 16.36 19.81 6.22
N ASN A 376 16.98 18.76 5.71
CA ASN A 376 16.39 17.84 4.73
C ASN A 376 15.22 17.03 5.33
N ARG A 377 14.31 16.62 4.47
CA ARG A 377 13.19 15.74 4.88
C ARG A 377 13.66 14.31 4.99
N SER A 378 13.13 13.57 5.96
CA SER A 378 13.28 12.12 6.04
C SER A 378 12.04 11.41 5.53
N LEU A 379 12.24 10.27 4.87
CA LEU A 379 11.20 9.32 4.47
C LEU A 379 11.37 8.04 5.28
N VAL A 380 10.29 7.54 5.84
CA VAL A 380 10.25 6.29 6.60
C VAL A 380 9.32 5.33 5.90
N PHE A 381 9.79 4.12 5.67
CA PHE A 381 9.02 3.03 5.07
C PHE A 381 8.89 1.89 6.07
N ILE A 382 7.80 1.14 5.97
CA ILE A 382 7.58 -0.07 6.76
C ILE A 382 7.16 -1.22 5.84
N SER A 383 7.63 -2.44 6.14
CA SER A 383 7.19 -3.64 5.44
C SER A 383 6.23 -4.47 6.30
N ASP A 384 5.22 -5.00 5.64
CA ASP A 384 4.36 -6.04 6.17
C ASP A 384 5.09 -7.40 6.18
N ASP A 385 5.10 -8.08 7.32
CA ASP A 385 5.66 -9.43 7.48
C ASP A 385 4.62 -10.54 7.17
N ASN A 386 3.39 -10.18 6.78
CA ASN A 386 2.28 -11.11 6.54
C ASN A 386 2.10 -12.13 7.69
N PHE A 387 2.56 -11.80 8.90
CA PHE A 387 2.68 -12.75 10.02
C PHE A 387 3.41 -14.05 9.63
N ASN A 388 4.36 -13.96 8.74
CA ASN A 388 5.10 -15.08 8.14
C ASN A 388 6.55 -15.07 8.64
N SER A 389 7.02 -16.16 9.22
CA SER A 389 8.37 -16.27 9.77
C SER A 389 9.52 -16.10 8.76
N ARG A 390 9.23 -16.08 7.45
CA ARG A 390 10.22 -15.84 6.39
C ARG A 390 10.33 -14.37 6.01
N GLN A 391 9.35 -13.56 6.39
CA GLN A 391 9.30 -12.12 6.17
C GLN A 391 9.66 -11.38 7.46
N VAL A 392 9.97 -10.11 7.35
CA VAL A 392 10.34 -9.27 8.49
C VAL A 392 9.60 -7.94 8.42
N THR A 393 9.20 -7.42 9.55
CA THR A 393 8.80 -6.02 9.66
C THR A 393 10.07 -5.17 9.61
N GLN A 394 10.39 -4.65 8.42
CA GLN A 394 11.56 -3.84 8.12
C GLN A 394 11.17 -2.37 8.09
N LEU A 395 11.89 -1.54 8.81
CA LEU A 395 11.79 -0.08 8.77
C LEU A 395 13.00 0.45 7.99
N LEU A 396 12.76 1.18 6.91
CA LEU A 396 13.80 1.83 6.12
C LEU A 396 13.68 3.34 6.28
N VAL A 397 14.80 4.01 6.54
CA VAL A 397 14.84 5.46 6.67
C VAL A 397 15.76 6.06 5.63
N PHE A 398 15.24 7.02 4.89
CA PHE A 398 15.97 7.75 3.86
C PHE A 398 15.94 9.26 4.13
N GLU A 399 16.96 9.92 3.65
CA GLU A 399 17.01 11.37 3.49
C GLU A 399 16.66 11.72 2.05
N LEU A 400 15.74 12.65 1.85
CA LEU A 400 15.47 13.23 0.54
C LEU A 400 16.40 14.44 0.32
N LEU A 401 17.38 14.24 -0.54
CA LEU A 401 18.33 15.25 -0.95
C LEU A 401 17.80 16.00 -2.18
N ARG A 402 18.12 17.28 -2.25
CA ARG A 402 17.91 18.11 -3.44
C ARG A 402 19.26 18.66 -3.87
N ASP A 403 19.57 18.53 -5.15
CA ASP A 403 20.76 19.19 -5.67
C ASP A 403 20.63 20.69 -5.44
N THR A 404 21.69 21.28 -4.94
CA THR A 404 21.77 22.74 -4.82
C THR A 404 21.78 23.32 -6.24
N PRO A 405 20.97 24.34 -6.55
CA PRO A 405 20.92 24.95 -7.88
C PRO A 405 22.26 25.54 -8.31
#